data_cb006cb8a5a825c17f571971007ca1e4
#
_entry.id   cb006cb8a5a825c17f571971007ca1e4
#
_cell.length_a   1.000
_cell.length_b   1.000
_cell.length_c   1.000
_cell.angle_alpha   90.00
_cell.angle_beta   90.00
_cell.angle_gamma   90.00
#
_symmetry.space_group_name_H-M   'P 1'
#
loop_
_entity.id
_entity.type
_entity.pdbx_description
1 polymer ?
#
loop_
_entity_poly.entity_id
_entity_poly.type
_entity_poly.pdbx_seq_one_letter_code
_entity_poly.pdbx_strand_id
1 'polypeptide(L)'
;MALITVKNVSFYYEKNMVVENLSFEVNAGDYLCVVGENGSGKSTLIKGLLRLKQPESGEIAIGDGLKANEVGYLPQQTAAQKDFPGGVYEVVLSGRLSSRGIRPFYTAKDKQIAKENMELLNISDLANRCYRELSGGQQQRVLLARALCATRKLILLDEPVSGLDPLVTQEFYGTVAQLNRNANITVIMVSHDIQSAVKYATHILHLQNEQAFFGKTEEYLRTTLAKSFIGGAENV
;
A
#
# COMPACT_ATOMS: atom_id res chain seq x y z
N MET A 1 16.40 11.16 -4.47
CA MET A 1 15.50 11.67 -5.55
C MET A 1 14.10 11.15 -5.32
N ALA A 2 13.07 11.93 -5.64
CA ALA A 2 11.68 11.53 -5.44
C ALA A 2 11.31 10.38 -6.39
N LEU A 3 10.72 9.31 -5.84
CA LEU A 3 10.12 8.22 -6.61
C LEU A 3 8.75 8.62 -7.16
N ILE A 4 8.00 9.41 -6.40
CA ILE A 4 6.71 9.96 -6.80
C ILE A 4 6.69 11.44 -6.41
N THR A 5 6.25 12.28 -7.34
CA THR A 5 5.98 13.69 -7.10
C THR A 5 4.55 13.99 -7.51
N VAL A 6 3.76 14.53 -6.60
CA VAL A 6 2.37 14.96 -6.82
C VAL A 6 2.35 16.48 -6.69
N LYS A 7 1.89 17.20 -7.75
CA LYS A 7 1.88 18.66 -7.81
C LYS A 7 0.50 19.19 -8.16
N ASN A 8 -0.12 19.91 -7.22
CA ASN A 8 -1.40 20.60 -7.37
C ASN A 8 -2.51 19.72 -7.98
N VAL A 9 -2.53 18.44 -7.57
CA VAL A 9 -3.43 17.44 -8.12
C VAL A 9 -4.81 17.57 -7.51
N SER A 10 -5.83 17.61 -8.38
CA SER A 10 -7.24 17.54 -7.98
C SER A 10 -7.94 16.39 -8.70
N PHE A 11 -8.83 15.71 -7.98
CA PHE A 11 -9.66 14.63 -8.49
C PHE A 11 -11.13 14.92 -8.27
N TYR A 12 -11.92 14.61 -9.27
CA TYR A 12 -13.38 14.63 -9.20
C TYR A 12 -13.92 13.20 -9.29
N TYR A 13 -15.00 12.93 -8.58
CA TYR A 13 -15.81 11.75 -8.76
C TYR A 13 -17.21 12.23 -9.20
N GLU A 14 -17.56 11.93 -10.46
CA GLU A 14 -18.71 12.51 -11.15
C GLU A 14 -18.61 14.04 -11.17
N LYS A 15 -19.45 14.76 -10.41
CA LYS A 15 -19.42 16.23 -10.29
C LYS A 15 -18.86 16.74 -8.95
N ASN A 16 -18.51 15.83 -8.05
CA ASN A 16 -18.04 16.21 -6.72
C ASN A 16 -16.51 16.20 -6.67
N MET A 17 -15.92 17.28 -6.19
CA MET A 17 -14.50 17.34 -5.90
C MET A 17 -14.20 16.46 -4.68
N VAL A 18 -13.28 15.53 -4.81
CA VAL A 18 -12.95 14.53 -3.80
C VAL A 18 -11.58 14.82 -3.18
N VAL A 19 -10.66 15.34 -4.00
CA VAL A 19 -9.33 15.78 -3.56
C VAL A 19 -9.02 17.07 -4.27
N GLU A 20 -8.58 18.10 -3.54
CA GLU A 20 -8.26 19.42 -4.06
C GLU A 20 -6.81 19.79 -3.81
N ASN A 21 -6.13 20.28 -4.87
CA ASN A 21 -4.82 20.92 -4.84
C ASN A 21 -3.75 20.18 -4.01
N LEU A 22 -3.70 18.85 -4.12
CA LEU A 22 -2.81 17.99 -3.36
C LEU A 22 -1.38 18.08 -3.89
N SER A 23 -0.41 18.30 -3.00
CA SER A 23 1.02 18.35 -3.35
C SER A 23 1.87 17.65 -2.30
N PHE A 24 2.64 16.63 -2.70
CA PHE A 24 3.59 15.93 -1.85
C PHE A 24 4.63 15.17 -2.67
N GLU A 25 5.69 14.74 -2.01
CA GLU A 25 6.75 13.93 -2.60
C GLU A 25 7.02 12.68 -1.76
N VAL A 26 7.33 11.58 -2.42
CA VAL A 26 7.75 10.33 -1.78
C VAL A 26 9.13 9.97 -2.28
N ASN A 27 10.10 9.92 -1.39
CA ASN A 27 11.47 9.55 -1.71
C ASN A 27 11.73 8.06 -1.54
N ALA A 28 12.83 7.57 -2.13
CA ALA A 28 13.25 6.20 -1.92
C ALA A 28 13.49 5.92 -0.42
N GLY A 29 12.92 4.83 0.08
CA GLY A 29 13.00 4.43 1.49
C GLY A 29 11.98 5.11 2.41
N ASP A 30 11.13 6.03 1.93
CA ASP A 30 10.05 6.57 2.74
C ASP A 30 8.99 5.51 3.06
N TYR A 31 8.42 5.62 4.25
CA TYR A 31 7.18 4.95 4.61
C TYR A 31 6.10 6.03 4.83
N LEU A 32 5.34 6.31 3.77
CA LEU A 32 4.22 7.26 3.80
C LEU A 32 2.94 6.55 4.22
N CYS A 33 2.29 7.01 5.28
CA CYS A 33 0.94 6.59 5.61
C CYS A 33 -0.08 7.68 5.24
N VAL A 34 -1.07 7.31 4.43
CA VAL A 34 -2.19 8.17 4.03
C VAL A 34 -3.36 7.89 4.97
N VAL A 35 -3.73 8.87 5.76
CA VAL A 35 -4.81 8.78 6.75
C VAL A 35 -5.92 9.79 6.46
N GLY A 36 -7.07 9.64 7.08
CA GLY A 36 -8.22 10.53 6.95
C GLY A 36 -9.54 9.78 7.04
N GLU A 37 -10.64 10.51 7.14
CA GLU A 37 -11.99 9.95 7.25
C GLU A 37 -12.44 9.18 6.00
N ASN A 38 -13.54 8.43 6.13
CA ASN A 38 -14.17 7.80 4.98
C ASN A 38 -14.67 8.89 4.02
N GLY A 39 -14.40 8.69 2.71
CA GLY A 39 -14.77 9.69 1.70
C GLY A 39 -13.74 10.80 1.47
N SER A 40 -12.66 10.90 2.26
CA SER A 40 -11.63 11.95 2.11
C SER A 40 -10.75 11.84 0.86
N GLY A 41 -11.02 10.89 -0.04
CA GLY A 41 -10.30 10.76 -1.32
C GLY A 41 -9.12 9.79 -1.33
N LYS A 42 -8.83 9.07 -0.25
CA LYS A 42 -7.70 8.12 -0.15
C LYS A 42 -7.67 7.09 -1.30
N SER A 43 -8.79 6.40 -1.54
CA SER A 43 -8.87 5.41 -2.64
C SER A 43 -8.80 6.05 -4.02
N THR A 44 -9.24 7.31 -4.17
CA THR A 44 -9.09 8.07 -5.41
C THR A 44 -7.63 8.43 -5.66
N LEU A 45 -6.91 8.86 -4.62
CA LEU A 45 -5.47 9.10 -4.69
C LEU A 45 -4.72 7.82 -5.10
N ILE A 46 -5.02 6.68 -4.48
CA ILE A 46 -4.44 5.38 -4.85
C ILE A 46 -4.64 5.08 -6.34
N LYS A 47 -5.85 5.25 -6.86
CA LYS A 47 -6.15 5.06 -8.29
C LYS A 47 -5.33 6.02 -9.17
N GLY A 48 -5.12 7.26 -8.71
CA GLY A 48 -4.27 8.22 -9.39
C GLY A 48 -2.80 7.77 -9.42
N LEU A 49 -2.23 7.36 -8.28
CA LEU A 49 -0.86 6.87 -8.18
C LEU A 49 -0.62 5.61 -9.03
N LEU A 50 -1.64 4.74 -9.16
CA LEU A 50 -1.62 3.57 -10.03
C LEU A 50 -1.90 3.89 -11.50
N ARG A 51 -2.16 5.17 -11.86
CA ARG A 51 -2.55 5.62 -13.20
C ARG A 51 -3.86 4.99 -13.71
N LEU A 52 -4.71 4.53 -12.80
CA LEU A 52 -6.05 4.01 -13.11
C LEU A 52 -7.08 5.13 -13.24
N LYS A 53 -6.76 6.33 -12.73
CA LYS A 53 -7.56 7.54 -12.85
C LYS A 53 -6.62 8.72 -13.15
N GLN A 54 -6.98 9.50 -14.15
CA GLN A 54 -6.29 10.75 -14.48
C GLN A 54 -6.76 11.86 -13.52
N PRO A 55 -5.85 12.72 -13.02
CA PRO A 55 -6.26 13.93 -12.33
C PRO A 55 -6.91 14.93 -13.29
N GLU A 56 -7.85 15.74 -12.81
CA GLU A 56 -8.47 16.82 -13.59
C GLU A 56 -7.52 18.03 -13.69
N SER A 57 -6.68 18.23 -12.67
CA SER A 57 -5.63 19.25 -12.68
C SER A 57 -4.39 18.74 -11.97
N GLY A 58 -3.26 19.39 -12.23
CA GLY A 58 -1.97 19.04 -11.65
C GLY A 58 -1.32 17.84 -12.34
N GLU A 59 -0.27 17.32 -11.73
CA GLU A 59 0.55 16.26 -12.32
C GLU A 59 1.01 15.24 -11.27
N ILE A 60 1.01 13.96 -11.65
CA ILE A 60 1.65 12.87 -10.91
C ILE A 60 2.83 12.37 -11.74
N ALA A 61 4.04 12.74 -11.32
CA ALA A 61 5.27 12.29 -11.95
C ALA A 61 5.87 11.09 -11.20
N ILE A 62 6.32 10.08 -11.96
CA ILE A 62 7.09 8.94 -11.45
C ILE A 62 8.54 9.18 -11.86
N GLY A 63 9.42 9.25 -10.88
CA GLY A 63 10.85 9.54 -11.05
C GLY A 63 11.75 8.35 -10.72
N ASP A 64 13.05 8.63 -10.66
CA ASP A 64 14.14 7.74 -10.20
C ASP A 64 14.14 6.34 -10.84
N GLY A 65 13.84 6.27 -12.16
CA GLY A 65 13.82 5.01 -12.91
C GLY A 65 12.77 4.00 -12.47
N LEU A 66 11.77 4.41 -11.69
CA LEU A 66 10.59 3.59 -11.39
C LEU A 66 9.67 3.56 -12.61
N LYS A 67 9.34 2.36 -13.10
CA LYS A 67 8.35 2.19 -14.15
C LYS A 67 6.97 1.97 -13.55
N ALA A 68 5.91 2.39 -14.25
CA ALA A 68 4.53 2.20 -13.77
C ALA A 68 4.17 0.73 -13.48
N ASN A 69 4.77 -0.22 -14.19
CA ASN A 69 4.60 -1.65 -13.98
C ASN A 69 5.52 -2.24 -12.89
N GLU A 70 6.33 -1.42 -12.23
CA GLU A 70 7.21 -1.79 -11.11
C GLU A 70 6.66 -1.32 -9.76
N VAL A 71 5.38 -0.96 -9.69
CA VAL A 71 4.67 -0.67 -8.44
C VAL A 71 3.98 -1.95 -7.97
N GLY A 72 4.33 -2.43 -6.79
CA GLY A 72 3.63 -3.53 -6.13
C GLY A 72 2.34 -3.02 -5.51
N TYR A 73 1.21 -3.64 -5.81
CA TYR A 73 -0.08 -3.22 -5.27
C TYR A 73 -0.78 -4.34 -4.50
N LEU A 74 -1.16 -4.02 -3.28
CA LEU A 74 -2.03 -4.82 -2.44
C LEU A 74 -3.36 -4.06 -2.28
N PRO A 75 -4.43 -4.49 -2.96
CA PRO A 75 -5.74 -3.85 -2.88
C PRO A 75 -6.45 -4.20 -1.58
N GLN A 76 -7.41 -3.37 -1.19
CA GLN A 76 -8.38 -3.70 -0.17
C GLN A 76 -9.12 -4.98 -0.57
N GLN A 77 -9.15 -5.97 0.32
CA GLN A 77 -9.78 -7.26 0.04
C GLN A 77 -11.30 -7.19 0.13
N THR A 78 -11.95 -7.68 -0.92
CA THR A 78 -13.39 -7.99 -0.92
C THR A 78 -13.66 -9.41 -0.43
N ALA A 79 -14.89 -9.71 -0.01
CA ALA A 79 -15.30 -11.07 0.39
C ALA A 79 -15.06 -12.10 -0.73
N ALA A 80 -15.36 -11.74 -1.99
CA ALA A 80 -15.12 -12.61 -3.14
C ALA A 80 -13.64 -12.92 -3.38
N GLN A 81 -12.75 -11.97 -3.09
CA GLN A 81 -11.30 -12.20 -3.20
C GLN A 81 -10.77 -13.10 -2.08
N LYS A 82 -11.35 -13.04 -0.88
CA LYS A 82 -11.00 -13.93 0.24
C LYS A 82 -11.35 -15.40 -0.04
N ASP A 83 -12.41 -15.63 -0.82
CA ASP A 83 -12.87 -16.98 -1.19
C ASP A 83 -12.27 -17.50 -2.52
N PHE A 84 -11.16 -16.92 -2.98
CA PHE A 84 -10.52 -17.35 -4.22
C PHE A 84 -9.96 -18.77 -4.12
N PRO A 85 -10.34 -19.71 -5.02
CA PRO A 85 -9.99 -21.12 -4.90
C PRO A 85 -8.61 -21.49 -5.51
N GLY A 86 -7.73 -20.52 -5.71
CA GLY A 86 -6.40 -20.74 -6.28
C GLY A 86 -5.35 -21.20 -5.27
N GLY A 87 -4.28 -21.83 -5.76
CA GLY A 87 -3.13 -22.20 -4.94
C GLY A 87 -2.33 -20.98 -4.47
N VAL A 88 -1.83 -21.01 -3.24
CA VAL A 88 -1.01 -19.92 -2.67
C VAL A 88 0.18 -19.58 -3.57
N TYR A 89 0.92 -20.57 -4.02
CA TYR A 89 2.06 -20.36 -4.91
C TYR A 89 1.67 -19.67 -6.22
N GLU A 90 0.52 -20.02 -6.79
CA GLU A 90 0.00 -19.40 -8.02
C GLU A 90 -0.38 -17.94 -7.79
N VAL A 91 -1.02 -17.64 -6.65
CA VAL A 91 -1.35 -16.27 -6.25
C VAL A 91 -0.08 -15.42 -6.14
N VAL A 92 0.95 -15.90 -5.44
CA VAL A 92 2.22 -15.17 -5.30
C VAL A 92 2.89 -14.99 -6.66
N LEU A 93 3.01 -16.06 -7.45
CA LEU A 93 3.65 -16.04 -8.77
C LEU A 93 2.93 -15.09 -9.75
N SER A 94 1.61 -14.90 -9.61
CA SER A 94 0.84 -13.96 -10.44
C SER A 94 1.34 -12.51 -10.33
N GLY A 95 2.02 -12.13 -9.24
CA GLY A 95 2.68 -10.84 -9.12
C GLY A 95 3.75 -10.57 -10.18
N ARG A 96 4.25 -11.62 -10.87
CA ARG A 96 5.20 -11.50 -11.99
C ARG A 96 4.55 -11.17 -13.34
N LEU A 97 3.22 -11.15 -13.44
CA LEU A 97 2.52 -10.93 -14.70
C LEU A 97 2.90 -9.60 -15.37
N SER A 98 2.99 -8.50 -14.59
CA SER A 98 3.32 -7.18 -15.11
C SER A 98 4.71 -7.10 -15.75
N SER A 99 5.65 -7.96 -15.34
CA SER A 99 7.03 -7.98 -15.85
C SER A 99 7.25 -8.97 -17.01
N ARG A 100 6.23 -9.77 -17.35
CA ARG A 100 6.35 -10.81 -18.40
C ARG A 100 6.26 -10.27 -19.83
N GLY A 101 5.58 -9.14 -20.02
CA GLY A 101 5.23 -8.67 -21.38
C GLY A 101 4.38 -9.73 -22.12
N ILE A 102 4.79 -10.06 -23.35
CA ILE A 102 4.04 -10.98 -24.24
C ILE A 102 4.36 -12.47 -23.96
N ARG A 103 5.29 -12.79 -23.04
CA ARG A 103 5.72 -14.18 -22.79
C ARG A 103 4.59 -15.02 -22.17
N PRO A 104 4.23 -16.19 -22.75
CA PRO A 104 3.10 -17.00 -22.26
C PRO A 104 3.40 -17.76 -20.96
N PHE A 105 4.68 -18.06 -20.66
CA PHE A 105 5.08 -18.86 -19.50
C PHE A 105 5.98 -18.11 -18.54
N TYR A 106 5.95 -18.47 -17.25
CA TYR A 106 6.87 -17.98 -16.24
C TYR A 106 8.26 -18.60 -16.42
N THR A 107 9.28 -17.79 -16.30
CA THR A 107 10.68 -18.23 -16.36
C THR A 107 11.12 -18.85 -15.03
N ALA A 108 12.28 -19.55 -15.02
CA ALA A 108 12.89 -20.00 -13.77
C ALA A 108 13.18 -18.85 -12.80
N LYS A 109 13.56 -17.65 -13.32
CA LYS A 109 13.77 -16.44 -12.53
C LYS A 109 12.48 -15.95 -11.88
N ASP A 110 11.33 -15.99 -12.58
CA ASP A 110 10.04 -15.57 -11.99
C ASP A 110 9.65 -16.51 -10.84
N LYS A 111 9.83 -17.82 -11.02
CA LYS A 111 9.57 -18.84 -10.00
C LYS A 111 10.50 -18.67 -8.79
N GLN A 112 11.76 -18.35 -9.01
CA GLN A 112 12.73 -18.10 -7.94
C GLN A 112 12.35 -16.85 -7.13
N ILE A 113 11.98 -15.73 -7.78
CA ILE A 113 11.52 -14.51 -7.11
C ILE A 113 10.27 -14.79 -6.25
N ALA A 114 9.34 -15.61 -6.75
CA ALA A 114 8.15 -15.97 -5.96
C ALA A 114 8.53 -16.74 -4.69
N LYS A 115 9.42 -17.73 -4.79
CA LYS A 115 9.92 -18.49 -3.64
C LYS A 115 10.64 -17.61 -2.62
N GLU A 116 11.56 -16.75 -3.06
CA GLU A 116 12.27 -15.81 -2.18
C GLU A 116 11.31 -14.90 -1.41
N ASN A 117 10.25 -14.39 -2.04
CA ASN A 117 9.28 -13.55 -1.35
C ASN A 117 8.39 -14.35 -0.40
N MET A 118 8.13 -15.63 -0.68
CA MET A 118 7.43 -16.52 0.26
C MET A 118 8.29 -16.83 1.48
N GLU A 119 9.58 -17.06 1.31
CA GLU A 119 10.55 -17.26 2.39
C GLU A 119 10.65 -15.99 3.25
N LEU A 120 10.81 -14.82 2.62
CA LEU A 120 10.91 -13.53 3.28
C LEU A 120 9.70 -13.23 4.20
N LEU A 121 8.51 -13.71 3.82
CA LEU A 121 7.27 -13.50 4.57
C LEU A 121 6.85 -14.71 5.43
N ASN A 122 7.70 -15.72 5.54
CA ASN A 122 7.46 -16.94 6.33
C ASN A 122 6.14 -17.64 5.95
N ILE A 123 5.92 -17.86 4.65
CA ILE A 123 4.73 -18.54 4.10
C ILE A 123 5.09 -19.67 3.12
N SER A 124 6.34 -20.14 3.12
CA SER A 124 6.78 -21.22 2.21
C SER A 124 6.07 -22.55 2.48
N ASP A 125 5.73 -22.82 3.72
CA ASP A 125 4.97 -23.99 4.16
C ASP A 125 3.52 -23.99 3.64
N LEU A 126 3.00 -22.82 3.26
CA LEU A 126 1.65 -22.64 2.72
C LEU A 126 1.57 -22.80 1.20
N ALA A 127 2.72 -23.01 0.51
CA ALA A 127 2.80 -22.99 -0.96
C ALA A 127 1.77 -23.87 -1.69
N ASN A 128 1.50 -25.04 -1.15
CA ASN A 128 0.59 -26.03 -1.72
C ASN A 128 -0.84 -25.98 -1.19
N ARG A 129 -1.15 -25.00 -0.31
CA ARG A 129 -2.49 -24.83 0.24
C ARG A 129 -3.40 -24.02 -0.68
N CYS A 130 -4.69 -24.19 -0.53
CA CYS A 130 -5.68 -23.34 -1.19
C CYS A 130 -5.75 -21.99 -0.45
N TYR A 131 -5.74 -20.87 -1.19
CA TYR A 131 -5.74 -19.52 -0.63
C TYR A 131 -6.94 -19.23 0.28
N ARG A 132 -8.14 -19.69 -0.09
CA ARG A 132 -9.36 -19.51 0.72
C ARG A 132 -9.35 -20.24 2.08
N GLU A 133 -8.46 -21.22 2.25
CA GLU A 133 -8.34 -21.99 3.50
C GLU A 133 -7.40 -21.32 4.51
N LEU A 134 -6.80 -20.22 4.13
CA LEU A 134 -5.88 -19.47 4.97
C LEU A 134 -6.61 -18.55 5.95
N SER A 135 -6.00 -18.31 7.13
CA SER A 135 -6.44 -17.23 8.01
C SER A 135 -6.27 -15.87 7.34
N GLY A 136 -7.01 -14.85 7.78
CA GLY A 136 -6.92 -13.49 7.23
C GLY A 136 -5.48 -12.94 7.21
N GLY A 137 -4.73 -13.14 8.29
CA GLY A 137 -3.32 -12.72 8.35
C GLY A 137 -2.40 -13.47 7.36
N GLN A 138 -2.64 -14.78 7.18
CA GLN A 138 -1.92 -15.56 6.18
C GLN A 138 -2.27 -15.08 4.75
N GLN A 139 -3.53 -14.80 4.47
CA GLN A 139 -3.96 -14.24 3.18
C GLN A 139 -3.27 -12.90 2.91
N GLN A 140 -3.17 -12.00 3.90
CA GLN A 140 -2.48 -10.73 3.75
C GLN A 140 -0.98 -10.90 3.47
N ARG A 141 -0.31 -11.83 4.13
CA ARG A 141 1.11 -12.15 3.84
C ARG A 141 1.28 -12.69 2.41
N VAL A 142 0.35 -13.51 1.93
CA VAL A 142 0.35 -14.01 0.53
C VAL A 142 0.18 -12.86 -0.47
N LEU A 143 -0.73 -11.93 -0.22
CA LEU A 143 -0.92 -10.74 -1.08
C LEU A 143 0.26 -9.78 -1.03
N LEU A 144 0.90 -9.64 0.14
CA LEU A 144 2.13 -8.86 0.26
C LEU A 144 3.28 -9.51 -0.53
N ALA A 145 3.43 -10.84 -0.46
CA ALA A 145 4.40 -11.59 -1.28
C ALA A 145 4.15 -11.39 -2.79
N ARG A 146 2.89 -11.43 -3.20
CA ARG A 146 2.48 -11.14 -4.58
C ARG A 146 2.88 -9.71 -5.00
N ALA A 147 2.64 -8.72 -4.15
CA ALA A 147 3.02 -7.32 -4.43
C ALA A 147 4.54 -7.18 -4.56
N LEU A 148 5.32 -7.82 -3.68
CA LEU A 148 6.79 -7.83 -3.72
C LEU A 148 7.35 -8.56 -4.97
N CYS A 149 6.60 -9.49 -5.56
CA CYS A 149 6.98 -10.09 -6.83
C CYS A 149 6.96 -9.10 -8.00
N ALA A 150 6.13 -8.07 -7.95
CA ALA A 150 6.07 -7.03 -9.00
C ALA A 150 7.27 -6.07 -8.91
N THR A 151 7.76 -5.79 -7.71
CA THR A 151 8.76 -4.74 -7.47
C THR A 151 9.60 -4.99 -6.23
N ARG A 152 10.77 -4.33 -6.18
CA ARG A 152 11.56 -4.13 -4.95
C ARG A 152 11.78 -2.65 -4.63
N LYS A 153 11.07 -1.74 -5.30
CA LYS A 153 11.24 -0.29 -5.12
C LYS A 153 10.11 0.34 -4.33
N LEU A 154 8.85 0.11 -4.74
CA LEU A 154 7.68 0.77 -4.18
C LEU A 154 6.51 -0.20 -4.06
N ILE A 155 5.96 -0.34 -2.85
CA ILE A 155 4.70 -1.03 -2.62
C ILE A 155 3.62 -0.05 -2.17
N LEU A 156 2.42 -0.25 -2.67
CA LEU A 156 1.24 0.51 -2.38
C LEU A 156 0.20 -0.42 -1.74
N LEU A 157 -0.21 -0.13 -0.52
CA LEU A 157 -1.06 -0.97 0.31
C LEU A 157 -2.35 -0.20 0.62
N ASP A 158 -3.49 -0.73 0.17
CA ASP A 158 -4.80 -0.10 0.35
C ASP A 158 -5.58 -0.83 1.44
N GLU A 159 -5.63 -0.25 2.65
CA GLU A 159 -6.28 -0.79 3.85
C GLU A 159 -5.95 -2.28 4.11
N PRO A 160 -4.67 -2.65 4.17
CA PRO A 160 -4.25 -4.05 4.14
C PRO A 160 -4.67 -4.85 5.37
N VAL A 161 -5.03 -4.19 6.45
CA VAL A 161 -5.37 -4.84 7.74
C VAL A 161 -6.86 -4.75 8.08
N SER A 162 -7.68 -4.27 7.15
CA SER A 162 -9.13 -4.14 7.36
C SER A 162 -9.78 -5.47 7.70
N GLY A 163 -10.42 -5.54 8.89
CA GLY A 163 -11.10 -6.75 9.38
C GLY A 163 -10.18 -7.84 9.93
N LEU A 164 -8.93 -7.52 10.24
CA LEU A 164 -8.03 -8.39 11.01
C LEU A 164 -8.15 -8.08 12.51
N ASP A 165 -7.80 -9.06 13.34
CA ASP A 165 -7.67 -8.83 14.77
C ASP A 165 -6.46 -7.95 15.10
N PRO A 166 -6.44 -7.29 16.29
CA PRO A 166 -5.40 -6.33 16.65
C PRO A 166 -3.98 -6.92 16.67
N LEU A 167 -3.81 -8.17 17.09
CA LEU A 167 -2.50 -8.81 17.17
C LEU A 167 -1.93 -9.04 15.76
N VAL A 168 -2.72 -9.61 14.86
CA VAL A 168 -2.33 -9.85 13.45
C VAL A 168 -2.09 -8.53 12.73
N THR A 169 -2.88 -7.49 13.03
CA THR A 169 -2.69 -6.13 12.52
C THR A 169 -1.31 -5.60 12.91
N GLN A 170 -0.93 -5.72 14.19
CA GLN A 170 0.37 -5.26 14.67
C GLN A 170 1.53 -6.04 14.03
N GLU A 171 1.41 -7.36 13.89
CA GLU A 171 2.40 -8.19 13.20
C GLU A 171 2.57 -7.78 11.73
N PHE A 172 1.47 -7.49 11.03
CA PHE A 172 1.53 -7.06 9.64
C PHE A 172 2.25 -5.72 9.48
N TYR A 173 1.92 -4.71 10.31
CA TYR A 173 2.63 -3.44 10.31
C TYR A 173 4.12 -3.61 10.60
N GLY A 174 4.45 -4.46 11.59
CA GLY A 174 5.84 -4.79 11.92
C GLY A 174 6.60 -5.41 10.73
N THR A 175 5.95 -6.33 10.01
CA THR A 175 6.51 -6.94 8.80
C THR A 175 6.77 -5.89 7.70
N VAL A 176 5.80 -5.01 7.43
CA VAL A 176 5.95 -3.94 6.43
C VAL A 176 7.08 -2.96 6.84
N ALA A 177 7.16 -2.61 8.13
CA ALA A 177 8.23 -1.74 8.64
C ALA A 177 9.62 -2.40 8.51
N GLN A 178 9.74 -3.71 8.71
CA GLN A 178 10.99 -4.44 8.46
C GLN A 178 11.38 -4.45 6.98
N LEU A 179 10.43 -4.64 6.07
CA LEU A 179 10.68 -4.55 4.62
C LEU A 179 11.17 -3.16 4.22
N ASN A 180 10.57 -2.11 4.77
CA ASN A 180 11.00 -0.74 4.52
C ASN A 180 12.43 -0.50 5.03
N ARG A 181 12.73 -0.83 6.30
CA ARG A 181 14.02 -0.54 6.94
C ARG A 181 15.16 -1.41 6.41
N ASN A 182 14.93 -2.73 6.24
CA ASN A 182 15.99 -3.70 5.95
C ASN A 182 16.22 -3.88 4.45
N ALA A 183 15.15 -3.79 3.64
CA ALA A 183 15.22 -3.95 2.19
C ALA A 183 15.11 -2.62 1.43
N ASN A 184 15.03 -1.49 2.13
CA ASN A 184 14.88 -0.14 1.56
C ASN A 184 13.71 -0.02 0.56
N ILE A 185 12.63 -0.79 0.82
CA ILE A 185 11.42 -0.73 0.01
C ILE A 185 10.62 0.49 0.43
N THR A 186 10.30 1.35 -0.53
CA THR A 186 9.39 2.49 -0.28
C THR A 186 7.97 1.99 -0.10
N VAL A 187 7.26 2.51 0.89
CA VAL A 187 5.90 2.10 1.23
C VAL A 187 4.97 3.29 1.16
N ILE A 188 3.85 3.14 0.46
CA ILE A 188 2.68 4.01 0.59
C ILE A 188 1.53 3.15 1.10
N MET A 189 1.02 3.45 2.28
CA MET A 189 -0.07 2.69 2.90
C MET A 189 -1.25 3.60 3.20
N VAL A 190 -2.44 3.21 2.77
CA VAL A 190 -3.69 3.80 3.25
C VAL A 190 -4.14 3.06 4.49
N SER A 191 -4.45 3.79 5.54
CA SER A 191 -4.92 3.22 6.80
C SER A 191 -5.94 4.11 7.49
N HIS A 192 -6.90 3.50 8.18
CA HIS A 192 -7.77 4.16 9.15
C HIS A 192 -7.18 4.13 10.57
N ASP A 193 -6.19 3.27 10.81
CA ASP A 193 -5.53 3.13 12.09
C ASP A 193 -4.38 4.14 12.21
N ILE A 194 -4.71 5.32 12.74
CA ILE A 194 -3.73 6.39 12.94
C ILE A 194 -2.71 6.03 14.01
N GLN A 195 -3.07 5.26 15.04
CA GLN A 195 -2.14 4.86 16.10
C GLN A 195 -1.01 3.99 15.53
N SER A 196 -1.35 3.00 14.70
CA SER A 196 -0.35 2.22 13.98
C SER A 196 0.40 3.05 12.94
N ALA A 197 -0.28 3.96 12.23
CA ALA A 197 0.36 4.84 11.25
C ALA A 197 1.50 5.64 11.87
N VAL A 198 1.25 6.35 12.98
CA VAL A 198 2.27 7.19 13.64
C VAL A 198 3.41 6.38 14.28
N LYS A 199 3.17 5.10 14.60
CA LYS A 199 4.20 4.22 15.18
C LYS A 199 5.20 3.73 14.14
N TYR A 200 4.79 3.51 12.90
CA TYR A 200 5.59 2.83 11.88
C TYR A 200 6.00 3.70 10.70
N ALA A 201 5.17 4.68 10.32
CA ALA A 201 5.45 5.54 9.17
C ALA A 201 6.51 6.60 9.47
N THR A 202 7.29 6.96 8.45
CA THR A 202 8.22 8.10 8.49
C THR A 202 7.53 9.42 8.15
N HIS A 203 6.51 9.35 7.30
CA HIS A 203 5.73 10.49 6.83
C HIS A 203 4.24 10.21 6.92
N ILE A 204 3.47 11.25 7.19
CA ILE A 204 2.00 11.21 7.20
C ILE A 204 1.46 12.17 6.14
N LEU A 205 0.51 11.70 5.37
CA LEU A 205 -0.39 12.51 4.55
C LEU A 205 -1.79 12.38 5.14
N HIS A 206 -2.31 13.46 5.72
CA HIS A 206 -3.68 13.50 6.25
C HIS A 206 -4.58 14.21 5.26
N LEU A 207 -5.62 13.52 4.80
CA LEU A 207 -6.61 14.04 3.85
C LEU A 207 -7.94 14.33 4.56
N GLN A 208 -8.49 15.52 4.30
CA GLN A 208 -9.84 15.96 4.70
C GLN A 208 -10.54 16.63 3.51
N ASN A 209 -10.72 15.94 2.39
CA ASN A 209 -11.10 16.44 1.06
C ASN A 209 -10.05 17.38 0.44
N GLU A 210 -9.32 18.10 1.24
CA GLU A 210 -8.13 18.88 0.92
C GLU A 210 -6.92 18.21 1.58
N GLN A 211 -5.73 18.71 1.27
CA GLN A 211 -4.54 18.36 2.01
C GLN A 211 -4.55 19.04 3.38
N ALA A 212 -4.92 18.28 4.42
CA ALA A 212 -4.89 18.81 5.77
C ALA A 212 -3.47 18.88 6.35
N PHE A 213 -2.62 17.90 6.00
CA PHE A 213 -1.21 17.86 6.43
C PHE A 213 -0.40 16.93 5.52
N PHE A 214 0.84 17.30 5.23
CA PHE A 214 1.89 16.42 4.74
C PHE A 214 3.23 16.76 5.38
N GLY A 215 3.93 15.77 5.92
CA GLY A 215 5.24 15.96 6.54
C GLY A 215 5.70 14.75 7.36
N LYS A 216 6.77 14.94 8.13
CA LYS A 216 7.29 13.89 9.01
C LYS A 216 6.30 13.55 10.11
N THR A 217 6.30 12.28 10.53
CA THR A 217 5.41 11.79 11.59
C THR A 217 5.59 12.57 12.90
N GLU A 218 6.82 12.96 13.25
CA GLU A 218 7.10 13.76 14.44
C GLU A 218 6.45 15.16 14.38
N GLU A 219 6.41 15.77 13.20
CA GLU A 219 5.76 17.06 12.96
C GLU A 219 4.25 16.93 13.05
N TYR A 220 3.70 15.87 12.44
CA TYR A 220 2.28 15.55 12.49
C TYR A 220 1.77 15.43 13.94
N LEU A 221 2.48 14.71 14.81
CA LEU A 221 2.11 14.50 16.21
C LEU A 221 2.03 15.79 17.04
N ARG A 222 2.66 16.88 16.59
CA ARG A 222 2.60 18.20 17.24
C ARG A 222 1.36 19.01 16.83
N THR A 223 0.65 18.59 15.78
CA THR A 223 -0.52 19.31 15.28
C THR A 223 -1.75 19.10 16.16
N THR A 224 -2.66 20.07 16.15
CA THR A 224 -4.01 19.92 16.75
C THR A 224 -4.82 18.84 16.05
N LEU A 225 -4.61 18.68 14.74
CA LEU A 225 -5.21 17.65 13.90
C LEU A 225 -4.91 16.24 14.43
N ALA A 226 -3.64 15.92 14.68
CA ALA A 226 -3.25 14.65 15.26
C ALA A 226 -3.90 14.40 16.62
N LYS A 227 -3.93 15.41 17.50
CA LYS A 227 -4.50 15.30 18.83
C LYS A 227 -6.01 15.02 18.78
N SER A 228 -6.76 15.66 17.90
CA SER A 228 -8.21 15.41 17.75
C SER A 228 -8.50 14.01 17.22
N PHE A 229 -7.69 13.51 16.31
CA PHE A 229 -7.88 12.18 15.73
C PHE A 229 -7.41 11.03 16.63
N ILE A 230 -6.28 11.20 17.33
CA ILE A 230 -5.75 10.17 18.27
C ILE A 230 -6.58 10.16 19.56
N GLY A 231 -6.96 11.33 20.10
CA GLY A 231 -7.74 11.42 21.33
C GLY A 231 -9.23 11.11 21.15
N GLY A 232 -9.79 11.23 19.95
CA GLY A 232 -11.16 10.82 19.65
C GLY A 232 -11.38 9.30 19.61
N ALA A 233 -10.31 8.52 19.45
CA ALA A 233 -10.36 7.06 19.45
C ALA A 233 -10.43 6.45 20.88
N GLU A 234 -10.19 7.23 21.93
CA GLU A 234 -10.31 6.78 23.34
C GLU A 234 -11.73 6.93 23.92
N ASN A 235 -12.68 7.48 23.18
CA ASN A 235 -14.05 7.77 23.64
C ASN A 235 -15.15 7.01 22.88
N VAL A 236 -14.86 5.86 22.26
CA VAL A 236 -15.87 5.01 21.62
C VAL A 236 -15.79 3.59 22.17
#